data_9e3ad89dfcb462ea1133385e0268f38a
#
_entry.id   9e3ad89dfcb462ea1133385e0268f38a
#
_cell.length_a   1.000
_cell.length_b   1.000
_cell.length_c   1.000
_cell.angle_alpha   90.00
_cell.angle_beta   90.00
_cell.angle_gamma   90.00
#
_symmetry.space_group_name_H-M   'P 1'
#
loop_
_entity.id
_entity.type
_entity.pdbx_description
1 polymer ?
#
loop_
_entity_poly.entity_id
_entity_poly.type
_entity_poly.pdbx_seq_one_letter_code
_entity_poly.pdbx_strand_id
1 'polypeptide(L)'
;MSSNPLQQTIEALAKEKGVHQDIIISALQDAIEAAARKRYKNENMRARFNLDAGQMELVAVKRIVAEVADPATEISLQEAQGLYGEEAEVDMEIEFPRPTEDLGRIAAQTAKQVIFQKVREAERENIFAEYNQQIGDVKNATVKRFENGDIIVEIGRIEAVIPRKEQSRAESYNPGD
;
A
#
# COMPACT_ATOMS: atom_id res chain seq x y z
N MET A 1 -9.90 -25.98 10.72
CA MET A 1 -9.80 -24.97 9.65
C MET A 1 -8.37 -24.49 9.65
N SER A 2 -7.57 -24.94 8.69
CA SER A 2 -6.15 -24.54 8.61
C SER A 2 -6.08 -23.14 8.04
N SER A 3 -5.85 -22.14 8.91
CA SER A 3 -5.55 -20.78 8.41
C SER A 3 -4.29 -20.84 7.55
N ASN A 4 -4.39 -20.30 6.35
CA ASN A 4 -3.29 -20.26 5.39
C ASN A 4 -2.10 -19.47 5.99
N PRO A 5 -0.85 -19.88 5.77
CA PRO A 5 0.34 -19.18 6.28
C PRO A 5 0.37 -17.68 5.96
N LEU A 6 -0.15 -17.28 4.80
CA LEU A 6 -0.21 -15.87 4.39
C LEU A 6 -1.20 -15.08 5.27
N GLN A 7 -2.37 -15.64 5.55
CA GLN A 7 -3.36 -15.00 6.42
C GLN A 7 -2.81 -14.81 7.84
N GLN A 8 -2.16 -15.83 8.39
CA GLN A 8 -1.50 -15.73 9.71
C GLN A 8 -0.43 -14.65 9.74
N THR A 9 0.35 -14.53 8.67
CA THR A 9 1.37 -13.49 8.53
C THR A 9 0.75 -12.09 8.50
N ILE A 10 -0.35 -11.91 7.76
CA ILE A 10 -1.09 -10.64 7.71
C ILE A 10 -1.64 -10.26 9.08
N GLU A 11 -2.26 -11.21 9.79
CA GLU A 11 -2.80 -11.01 11.14
C GLU A 11 -1.69 -10.66 12.15
N ALA A 12 -0.55 -11.34 12.09
CA ALA A 12 0.60 -11.08 12.95
C ALA A 12 1.18 -9.68 12.70
N LEU A 13 1.36 -9.29 11.44
CA LEU A 13 1.85 -7.96 11.07
C LEU A 13 0.87 -6.86 11.46
N ALA A 14 -0.42 -7.06 11.25
CA ALA A 14 -1.46 -6.12 11.66
C ALA A 14 -1.40 -5.86 13.16
N LYS A 15 -1.29 -6.91 13.96
CA LYS A 15 -1.19 -6.83 15.42
C LYS A 15 0.12 -6.19 15.89
N GLU A 16 1.26 -6.57 15.29
CA GLU A 16 2.58 -6.06 15.66
C GLU A 16 2.72 -4.55 15.37
N LYS A 17 2.19 -4.10 14.25
CA LYS A 17 2.35 -2.71 13.78
C LYS A 17 1.16 -1.82 14.11
N GLY A 18 0.08 -2.36 14.71
CA GLY A 18 -1.12 -1.59 15.03
C GLY A 18 -1.84 -1.04 13.80
N VAL A 19 -1.76 -1.73 12.67
CA VAL A 19 -2.34 -1.34 11.38
C VAL A 19 -3.48 -2.27 11.02
N HIS A 20 -4.53 -1.76 10.39
CA HIS A 20 -5.65 -2.56 9.92
C HIS A 20 -5.18 -3.57 8.85
N GLN A 21 -5.74 -4.79 8.91
CA GLN A 21 -5.44 -5.86 7.95
C GLN A 21 -5.68 -5.43 6.50
N ASP A 22 -6.73 -4.65 6.25
CA ASP A 22 -7.09 -4.15 4.92
C ASP A 22 -5.97 -3.33 4.27
N ILE A 23 -5.23 -2.56 5.06
CA ILE A 23 -4.07 -1.79 4.57
C ILE A 23 -2.96 -2.73 4.09
N ILE A 24 -2.70 -3.80 4.83
CA ILE A 24 -1.69 -4.80 4.48
C ILE A 24 -2.14 -5.57 3.24
N ILE A 25 -3.41 -5.98 3.17
CA ILE A 25 -3.99 -6.67 2.02
C ILE A 25 -3.90 -5.79 0.77
N SER A 26 -4.30 -4.52 0.85
CA SER A 26 -4.19 -3.56 -0.25
C SER A 26 -2.75 -3.41 -0.72
N ALA A 27 -1.79 -3.30 0.21
CA ALA A 27 -0.37 -3.20 -0.12
C ALA A 27 0.15 -4.46 -0.84
N LEU A 28 -0.31 -5.65 -0.44
CA LEU A 28 0.02 -6.91 -1.13
C LEU A 28 -0.58 -6.96 -2.53
N GLN A 29 -1.82 -6.54 -2.70
CA GLN A 29 -2.49 -6.46 -4.00
C GLN A 29 -1.71 -5.53 -4.94
N ASP A 30 -1.41 -4.30 -4.50
CA ASP A 30 -0.64 -3.32 -5.27
C ASP A 30 0.74 -3.86 -5.69
N ALA A 31 1.42 -4.56 -4.79
CA ALA A 31 2.73 -5.15 -5.06
C ALA A 31 2.67 -6.25 -6.12
N ILE A 32 1.67 -7.13 -6.04
CA ILE A 32 1.50 -8.21 -7.01
C ILE A 32 1.08 -7.66 -8.37
N GLU A 33 0.18 -6.68 -8.40
CA GLU A 33 -0.19 -6.00 -9.65
C GLU A 33 1.01 -5.30 -10.30
N ALA A 34 1.83 -4.59 -9.52
CA ALA A 34 3.03 -3.94 -10.03
C ALA A 34 4.03 -4.94 -10.61
N ALA A 35 4.21 -6.10 -9.96
CA ALA A 35 5.05 -7.18 -10.47
C ALA A 35 4.45 -7.83 -11.74
N ALA A 36 3.14 -8.05 -11.74
CA ALA A 36 2.42 -8.63 -12.87
C ALA A 36 2.47 -7.72 -14.11
N ARG A 37 2.31 -6.40 -13.95
CA ARG A 37 2.42 -5.42 -15.04
C ARG A 37 3.80 -5.44 -15.71
N LYS A 38 4.86 -5.72 -14.96
CA LYS A 38 6.21 -5.87 -15.55
C LYS A 38 6.34 -7.14 -16.40
N ARG A 39 5.65 -8.20 -16.00
CA ARG A 39 5.69 -9.49 -16.70
C ARG A 39 4.71 -9.56 -17.86
N TYR A 40 3.48 -9.09 -17.66
CA TYR A 40 2.37 -9.09 -18.61
C TYR A 40 2.09 -7.68 -19.13
N LYS A 41 3.08 -7.09 -19.81
CA LYS A 41 3.14 -5.65 -20.15
C LYS A 41 1.92 -5.09 -20.86
N ASN A 42 1.19 -5.91 -21.61
CA ASN A 42 0.07 -5.50 -22.44
C ASN A 42 -1.28 -5.94 -21.86
N GLU A 43 -1.30 -6.71 -20.77
CA GLU A 43 -2.53 -7.19 -20.15
C GLU A 43 -2.97 -6.27 -19.00
N ASN A 44 -4.27 -6.10 -18.83
CA ASN A 44 -4.83 -5.40 -17.67
C ASN A 44 -4.88 -6.36 -16.48
N MET A 45 -3.87 -6.29 -15.62
CA MET A 45 -3.70 -7.19 -14.49
C MET A 45 -4.37 -6.63 -13.25
N ARG A 46 -5.13 -7.48 -12.54
CA ARG A 46 -5.75 -7.19 -11.25
C ARG A 46 -5.39 -8.30 -10.26
N ALA A 47 -4.96 -7.91 -9.06
CA ALA A 47 -4.73 -8.83 -7.95
C ALA A 47 -5.83 -8.66 -6.90
N ARG A 48 -6.25 -9.77 -6.29
CA ARG A 48 -7.18 -9.74 -5.17
C ARG A 48 -6.77 -10.77 -4.11
N PHE A 49 -7.12 -10.48 -2.86
CA PHE A 49 -6.95 -11.43 -1.77
C PHE A 49 -8.26 -12.21 -1.58
N ASN A 50 -8.19 -13.51 -1.76
CA ASN A 50 -9.31 -14.41 -1.49
C ASN A 50 -9.31 -14.73 0.00
N LEU A 51 -10.25 -14.16 0.75
CA LEU A 51 -10.39 -14.36 2.20
C LEU A 51 -10.70 -15.82 2.57
N ASP A 52 -11.47 -16.52 1.75
CA ASP A 52 -11.88 -17.90 2.02
C ASP A 52 -10.72 -18.87 1.81
N ALA A 53 -9.94 -18.66 0.76
CA ALA A 53 -8.75 -19.46 0.44
C ALA A 53 -7.49 -18.97 1.17
N GLY A 54 -7.51 -17.74 1.71
CA GLY A 54 -6.38 -17.10 2.38
C GLY A 54 -5.17 -16.86 1.46
N GLN A 55 -5.39 -16.68 0.17
CA GLN A 55 -4.33 -16.56 -0.83
C GLN A 55 -4.59 -15.42 -1.83
N MET A 56 -3.50 -14.98 -2.46
CA MET A 56 -3.58 -13.99 -3.53
C MET A 56 -3.97 -14.65 -4.85
N GLU A 57 -4.90 -14.04 -5.55
CA GLU A 57 -5.30 -14.38 -6.90
C GLU A 57 -4.86 -13.27 -7.86
N LEU A 58 -4.42 -13.68 -9.04
CA LEU A 58 -4.04 -12.79 -10.12
C LEU A 58 -4.91 -13.09 -11.33
N VAL A 59 -5.54 -12.07 -11.89
CA VAL A 59 -6.39 -12.20 -13.07
C VAL A 59 -6.01 -11.16 -14.12
N ALA A 60 -6.09 -11.55 -15.38
CA ALA A 60 -6.09 -10.63 -16.51
C ALA A 60 -7.54 -10.25 -16.80
N VAL A 61 -7.84 -8.97 -16.81
CA VAL A 61 -9.19 -8.46 -17.08
C VAL A 61 -9.29 -8.02 -18.53
N LYS A 62 -10.25 -8.57 -19.26
CA LYS A 62 -10.57 -8.17 -20.63
C LYS A 62 -11.98 -7.62 -20.71
N ARG A 63 -12.14 -6.54 -21.47
CA ARG A 63 -13.45 -5.97 -21.76
C ARG A 63 -14.05 -6.63 -22.98
N ILE A 64 -15.35 -6.94 -22.94
CA ILE A 64 -16.08 -7.42 -24.09
C ILE A 64 -16.40 -6.24 -25.00
N VAL A 65 -16.01 -6.34 -26.27
CA VAL A 65 -16.21 -5.32 -27.28
C VAL A 65 -16.85 -5.92 -28.56
N ALA A 66 -17.49 -5.07 -29.35
CA ALA A 66 -18.03 -5.51 -30.66
C ALA A 66 -16.90 -5.79 -31.65
N GLU A 67 -15.87 -4.94 -31.68
CA GLU A 67 -14.69 -5.08 -32.52
C GLU A 67 -13.44 -4.96 -31.62
N VAL A 68 -12.57 -5.97 -31.67
CA VAL A 68 -11.33 -6.03 -30.85
C VAL A 68 -10.27 -5.15 -31.48
N ALA A 69 -9.86 -4.09 -30.77
CA ALA A 69 -8.74 -3.24 -31.16
C ALA A 69 -7.41 -3.75 -30.54
N ASP A 70 -7.43 -4.19 -29.28
CA ASP A 70 -6.29 -4.74 -28.56
C ASP A 70 -6.63 -6.11 -27.96
N PRO A 71 -6.15 -7.22 -28.55
CA PRO A 71 -6.43 -8.58 -28.04
C PRO A 71 -5.89 -8.85 -26.63
N ALA A 72 -4.97 -8.01 -26.11
CA ALA A 72 -4.44 -8.16 -24.76
C ALA A 72 -5.44 -7.72 -23.69
N THR A 73 -6.23 -6.70 -23.97
CA THR A 73 -7.17 -6.06 -23.03
C THR A 73 -8.63 -6.21 -23.41
N GLU A 74 -8.91 -6.71 -24.60
CA GLU A 74 -10.26 -6.84 -25.16
C GLU A 74 -10.53 -8.26 -25.65
N ILE A 75 -11.81 -8.62 -25.71
CA ILE A 75 -12.31 -9.88 -26.24
C ILE A 75 -13.60 -9.60 -27.03
N SER A 76 -13.81 -10.33 -28.13
CA SER A 76 -15.04 -10.18 -28.91
C SER A 76 -16.25 -10.75 -28.17
N LEU A 77 -17.43 -10.17 -28.42
CA LEU A 77 -18.69 -10.68 -27.88
C LEU A 77 -18.91 -12.16 -28.24
N GLN A 78 -18.57 -12.54 -29.45
CA GLN A 78 -18.75 -13.92 -29.94
C GLN A 78 -17.86 -14.92 -29.14
N GLU A 79 -16.59 -14.57 -28.90
CA GLU A 79 -15.70 -15.39 -28.11
C GLU A 79 -16.13 -15.43 -26.62
N ALA A 80 -16.56 -14.29 -26.09
CA ALA A 80 -17.05 -14.18 -24.72
C ALA A 80 -18.30 -15.05 -24.50
N GLN A 81 -19.25 -15.02 -25.42
CA GLN A 81 -20.44 -15.88 -25.38
C GLN A 81 -20.12 -17.36 -25.56
N GLY A 82 -19.07 -17.71 -26.31
CA GLY A 82 -18.59 -19.08 -26.43
C GLY A 82 -18.03 -19.63 -25.12
N LEU A 83 -17.45 -18.78 -24.27
CA LEU A 83 -16.82 -19.17 -22.99
C LEU A 83 -17.79 -19.11 -21.80
N TYR A 84 -18.68 -18.13 -21.75
CA TYR A 84 -19.50 -17.81 -20.57
C TYR A 84 -21.01 -17.87 -20.84
N GLY A 85 -21.43 -18.15 -22.09
CA GLY A 85 -22.83 -18.25 -22.47
C GLY A 85 -23.42 -16.92 -22.96
N GLU A 86 -24.74 -16.97 -23.28
CA GLU A 86 -25.48 -15.84 -23.89
C GLU A 86 -25.65 -14.64 -22.92
N GLU A 87 -25.30 -14.78 -21.65
CA GLU A 87 -25.36 -13.70 -20.65
C GLU A 87 -24.21 -12.67 -20.79
N ALA A 88 -23.21 -12.98 -21.63
CA ALA A 88 -22.12 -12.05 -21.89
C ALA A 88 -22.59 -10.90 -22.80
N GLU A 89 -22.42 -9.67 -22.35
CA GLU A 89 -22.80 -8.44 -23.05
C GLU A 89 -21.59 -7.54 -23.30
N VAL A 90 -21.70 -6.66 -24.28
CA VAL A 90 -20.69 -5.64 -24.57
C VAL A 90 -20.52 -4.73 -23.35
N ASP A 91 -19.26 -4.28 -23.11
CA ASP A 91 -18.81 -3.51 -21.96
C ASP A 91 -18.69 -4.27 -20.62
N MET A 92 -19.05 -5.54 -20.58
CA MET A 92 -18.73 -6.40 -19.42
C MET A 92 -17.24 -6.72 -19.37
N GLU A 93 -16.72 -6.93 -18.15
CA GLU A 93 -15.36 -7.41 -17.91
C GLU A 93 -15.36 -8.91 -17.64
N ILE A 94 -14.41 -9.61 -18.25
CA ILE A 94 -14.14 -11.04 -17.98
C ILE A 94 -12.77 -11.19 -17.35
N GLU A 95 -12.69 -12.02 -16.33
CA GLU A 95 -11.46 -12.30 -15.60
C GLU A 95 -10.85 -13.65 -16.03
N PHE A 96 -9.60 -13.63 -16.45
CA PHE A 96 -8.82 -14.81 -16.82
C PHE A 96 -7.76 -15.07 -15.76
N PRO A 97 -7.84 -16.18 -14.99
CA PRO A 97 -6.84 -16.49 -13.97
C PRO A 97 -5.42 -16.58 -14.56
N ARG A 98 -4.45 -16.05 -13.82
CA ARG A 98 -3.03 -16.14 -14.14
C ARG A 98 -2.25 -16.75 -12.98
N PRO A 99 -1.19 -17.53 -13.28
CA PRO A 99 -0.35 -18.14 -12.24
C PRO A 99 0.34 -17.07 -11.39
N THR A 100 0.35 -17.27 -10.08
CA THR A 100 1.04 -16.40 -9.12
C THR A 100 2.42 -16.91 -8.70
N GLU A 101 2.73 -18.18 -8.97
CA GLU A 101 3.94 -18.87 -8.48
C GLU A 101 5.24 -18.19 -8.91
N ASP A 102 5.33 -17.78 -10.17
CA ASP A 102 6.51 -17.10 -10.71
C ASP A 102 6.69 -15.66 -10.20
N LEU A 103 5.65 -15.05 -9.66
CA LEU A 103 5.67 -13.69 -9.10
C LEU A 103 6.10 -13.69 -7.64
N GLY A 104 6.16 -14.86 -7.00
CA GLY A 104 6.35 -14.99 -5.56
C GLY A 104 7.59 -14.27 -5.01
N ARG A 105 8.75 -14.39 -5.68
CA ARG A 105 9.99 -13.72 -5.22
C ARG A 105 9.96 -12.21 -5.45
N ILE A 106 9.53 -11.78 -6.63
CA ILE A 106 9.46 -10.35 -6.98
C ILE A 106 8.36 -9.67 -6.15
N ALA A 107 7.22 -10.34 -6.02
CA ALA A 107 6.10 -9.86 -5.21
C ALA A 107 6.49 -9.77 -3.73
N ALA A 108 7.21 -10.75 -3.16
CA ALA A 108 7.63 -10.73 -1.76
C ALA A 108 8.55 -9.53 -1.44
N GLN A 109 9.52 -9.22 -2.29
CA GLN A 109 10.41 -8.07 -2.10
C GLN A 109 9.67 -6.74 -2.24
N THR A 110 8.85 -6.62 -3.29
CA THR A 110 8.06 -5.41 -3.52
C THR A 110 7.00 -5.23 -2.44
N ALA A 111 6.32 -6.31 -2.03
CA ALA A 111 5.35 -6.30 -0.94
C ALA A 111 5.97 -5.82 0.37
N LYS A 112 7.17 -6.30 0.70
CA LYS A 112 7.88 -5.84 1.91
C LYS A 112 8.10 -4.33 1.91
N GLN A 113 8.54 -3.75 0.79
CA GLN A 113 8.74 -2.30 0.68
C GLN A 113 7.41 -1.53 0.78
N VAL A 114 6.37 -1.98 0.07
CA VAL A 114 5.04 -1.35 0.09
C VAL A 114 4.40 -1.47 1.47
N ILE A 115 4.52 -2.62 2.14
CA ILE A 115 4.05 -2.80 3.52
C ILE A 115 4.75 -1.82 4.46
N PHE A 116 6.07 -1.70 4.41
CA PHE A 116 6.80 -0.74 5.22
C PHE A 116 6.38 0.69 4.95
N GLN A 117 6.16 1.04 3.69
CA GLN A 117 5.68 2.38 3.32
C GLN A 117 4.28 2.64 3.88
N LYS A 118 3.33 1.70 3.70
CA LYS A 118 1.95 1.85 4.21
C LYS A 118 1.91 1.91 5.73
N VAL A 119 2.71 1.11 6.41
CA VAL A 119 2.84 1.18 7.87
C VAL A 119 3.37 2.54 8.31
N ARG A 120 4.40 3.07 7.65
CA ARG A 120 4.92 4.42 7.95
C ARG A 120 3.89 5.52 7.68
N GLU A 121 3.12 5.41 6.61
CA GLU A 121 2.03 6.35 6.31
C GLU A 121 0.97 6.32 7.42
N ALA A 122 0.52 5.14 7.86
CA ALA A 122 -0.44 4.99 8.94
C ALA A 122 0.10 5.49 10.30
N GLU A 123 1.36 5.18 10.63
CA GLU A 123 2.03 5.73 11.83
C GLU A 123 2.10 7.26 11.76
N ARG A 124 2.41 7.83 10.61
CA ARG A 124 2.45 9.28 10.39
C ARG A 124 1.08 9.94 10.54
N GLU A 125 0.03 9.31 10.00
CA GLU A 125 -1.34 9.80 10.16
C GLU A 125 -1.79 9.77 11.63
N ASN A 126 -1.47 8.70 12.35
CA ASN A 126 -1.76 8.58 13.79
C ASN A 126 -1.04 9.67 14.60
N ILE A 127 0.26 9.87 14.34
CA ILE A 127 1.05 10.94 14.96
C ILE A 127 0.45 12.30 14.63
N PHE A 128 0.11 12.54 13.36
CA PHE A 128 -0.51 13.79 12.94
C PHE A 128 -1.84 14.04 13.67
N ALA A 129 -2.72 13.05 13.74
CA ALA A 129 -4.00 13.16 14.44
C ALA A 129 -3.81 13.45 15.93
N GLU A 130 -2.83 12.79 16.59
CA GLU A 130 -2.51 13.01 18.00
C GLU A 130 -2.02 14.43 18.27
N TYR A 131 -1.06 14.92 17.47
CA TYR A 131 -0.45 16.23 17.71
C TYR A 131 -1.25 17.40 17.13
N ASN A 132 -2.07 17.17 16.11
CA ASN A 132 -2.96 18.19 15.55
C ASN A 132 -3.98 18.72 16.58
N GLN A 133 -4.39 17.88 17.52
CA GLN A 133 -5.28 18.27 18.63
C GLN A 133 -4.57 19.11 19.70
N GLN A 134 -3.24 19.12 19.68
CA GLN A 134 -2.38 19.81 20.66
C GLN A 134 -1.77 21.10 20.13
N ILE A 135 -2.26 21.56 18.98
CA ILE A 135 -1.84 22.85 18.40
C ILE A 135 -2.25 23.99 19.35
N GLY A 136 -1.29 24.83 19.72
CA GLY A 136 -1.49 25.90 20.68
C GLY A 136 -1.08 25.54 22.12
N ASP A 137 -0.80 24.29 22.40
CA ASP A 137 -0.30 23.85 23.71
C ASP A 137 1.20 24.13 23.86
N VAL A 138 1.61 24.44 25.09
CA VAL A 138 3.03 24.49 25.45
C VAL A 138 3.53 23.07 25.77
N LYS A 139 4.62 22.67 25.14
CA LYS A 139 5.22 21.35 25.33
C LYS A 139 6.69 21.47 25.77
N ASN A 140 7.12 20.55 26.63
CA ASN A 140 8.53 20.39 26.93
C ASN A 140 9.17 19.55 25.82
N ALA A 141 10.33 19.97 25.36
CA ALA A 141 11.10 19.31 24.33
C ALA A 141 12.58 19.29 24.70
N THR A 142 13.31 18.31 24.22
CA THR A 142 14.76 18.21 24.41
C THR A 142 15.46 18.47 23.09
N VAL A 143 16.44 19.37 23.09
CA VAL A 143 17.24 19.67 21.89
C VAL A 143 18.10 18.47 21.52
N LYS A 144 17.92 17.95 20.28
CA LYS A 144 18.72 16.82 19.76
C LYS A 144 19.92 17.29 18.95
N ARG A 145 19.68 18.15 17.97
CA ARG A 145 20.71 18.60 17.02
C ARG A 145 20.28 19.85 16.27
N PHE A 146 21.21 20.42 15.53
CA PHE A 146 20.95 21.54 14.62
C PHE A 146 21.11 21.07 13.17
N GLU A 147 20.17 21.43 12.33
CA GLU A 147 20.20 21.14 10.89
C GLU A 147 19.88 22.41 10.09
N ASN A 148 20.81 22.85 9.23
CA ASN A 148 20.64 24.05 8.37
C ASN A 148 20.20 25.32 9.10
N GLY A 149 20.49 25.43 10.39
CA GLY A 149 20.08 26.56 11.24
C GLY A 149 18.73 26.36 11.95
N ASP A 150 18.03 25.29 11.69
CA ASP A 150 16.85 24.88 12.45
C ASP A 150 17.26 24.01 13.64
N ILE A 151 16.47 24.02 14.70
CA ILE A 151 16.69 23.21 15.90
C ILE A 151 15.78 21.98 15.81
N ILE A 152 16.38 20.80 15.86
CA ILE A 152 15.64 19.55 15.94
C ILE A 152 15.50 19.19 17.41
N VAL A 153 14.25 19.06 17.85
CA VAL A 153 13.89 18.74 19.23
C VAL A 153 13.09 17.45 19.30
N GLU A 154 13.18 16.77 20.44
CA GLU A 154 12.37 15.60 20.73
C GLU A 154 11.22 15.97 21.65
N ILE A 155 10.00 15.63 21.22
CA ILE A 155 8.77 15.75 22.01
C ILE A 155 8.19 14.35 22.20
N GLY A 156 8.38 13.78 23.39
CA GLY A 156 7.98 12.41 23.67
C GLY A 156 8.67 11.41 22.73
N ARG A 157 7.96 10.87 21.76
CA ARG A 157 8.49 9.84 20.83
C ARG A 157 8.74 10.36 19.41
N ILE A 158 8.53 11.64 19.15
CA ILE A 158 8.70 12.24 17.82
C ILE A 158 9.75 13.33 17.82
N GLU A 159 10.34 13.56 16.65
CA GLU A 159 11.17 14.73 16.40
C GLU A 159 10.31 15.84 15.81
N ALA A 160 10.51 17.06 16.33
CA ALA A 160 9.90 18.28 15.83
C ALA A 160 11.00 19.28 15.43
N VAL A 161 10.62 20.25 14.62
CA VAL A 161 11.55 21.26 14.12
C VAL A 161 11.14 22.64 14.63
N ILE A 162 12.08 23.38 15.20
CA ILE A 162 11.93 24.81 15.47
C ILE A 162 12.68 25.55 14.37
N PRO A 163 11.95 26.12 13.40
CA PRO A 163 12.58 26.86 12.30
C PRO A 163 13.35 28.08 12.81
N ARG A 164 14.42 28.44 12.13
CA ARG A 164 15.29 29.57 12.52
C ARG A 164 14.52 30.89 12.76
N LYS A 165 13.44 31.12 12.01
CA LYS A 165 12.60 32.33 12.15
C LYS A 165 11.79 32.37 13.45
N GLU A 166 11.55 31.22 14.07
CA GLU A 166 10.78 31.05 15.32
C GLU A 166 11.66 30.93 16.57
N GLN A 167 12.99 30.95 16.39
CA GLN A 167 13.96 30.83 17.52
C GLN A 167 14.13 32.18 18.20
N SER A 168 14.27 32.15 19.53
CA SER A 168 14.66 33.33 20.32
C SER A 168 16.11 33.72 20.00
N ARG A 169 16.34 35.00 19.69
CA ARG A 169 17.69 35.52 19.45
C ARG A 169 18.46 35.78 20.74
N ALA A 170 17.75 35.81 21.86
CA ALA A 170 18.34 36.09 23.19
C ALA A 170 18.83 34.83 23.90
N GLU A 171 18.50 33.64 23.35
CA GLU A 171 18.82 32.35 23.96
C GLU A 171 19.76 31.54 23.10
N SER A 172 20.63 30.79 23.75
CA SER A 172 21.52 29.83 23.11
C SER A 172 21.11 28.44 23.53
N TYR A 173 20.92 27.56 22.60
CA TYR A 173 20.49 26.19 22.84
C TYR A 173 21.65 25.22 22.54
N ASN A 174 21.78 24.18 23.34
CA ASN A 174 22.76 23.11 23.13
C ASN A 174 22.05 21.77 23.08
N PRO A 175 22.62 20.77 22.39
CA PRO A 175 22.07 19.40 22.43
C PRO A 175 21.99 18.93 23.90
N GLY A 176 20.80 18.46 24.29
CA GLY A 176 20.49 18.01 25.65
C GLY A 176 19.72 19.02 26.53
N ASP A 177 19.58 20.27 26.09
CA ASP A 177 18.77 21.28 26.80
C ASP A 177 17.28 20.96 26.72
#